data_a3e709727142bd3ab4f46a07b5b95133
#
_entry.id   a3e709727142bd3ab4f46a07b5b95133
#
_cell.length_a   1.000
_cell.length_b   1.000
_cell.length_c   1.000
_cell.angle_alpha   90.00
_cell.angle_beta   90.00
_cell.angle_gamma   90.00
#
_symmetry.space_group_name_H-M   'P 1'
#
loop_
_entity.id
_entity.type
_entity.pdbx_description
1 polymer ?
#
loop_
_entity_poly.entity_id
_entity_poly.type
_entity_poly.pdbx_seq_one_letter_code
_entity_poly.pdbx_strand_id
1 'polypeptide(L)'
;MAIGILTDRRDIYNEAVTHFQVGETNGRITRAIYYEFPGTNFAQLQESGRDQGHTLMCVGLLGTICQLAYCQGDDFFAYKDNLFLKACEYASAYNYAMKSDLPFMTYVWQQNNQWGGISPVTQSVMGEGGRGGTRPIMALPYYHYSKIKNLDADLT
;
A
#
# COMPACT_ATOMS: atom_id res chain seq x y z
N MET A 1 15.00 0.58 5.47
CA MET A 1 14.97 -0.68 6.25
C MET A 1 16.02 -1.70 5.78
N ALA A 2 15.97 -2.21 4.54
CA ALA A 2 16.88 -3.26 4.06
C ALA A 2 18.37 -2.97 4.31
N ILE A 3 18.84 -1.76 4.05
CA ILE A 3 20.23 -1.34 4.31
C ILE A 3 20.58 -1.49 5.81
N GLY A 4 19.71 -1.01 6.71
CA GLY A 4 19.92 -1.13 8.15
C GLY A 4 20.00 -2.57 8.61
N ILE A 5 19.17 -3.45 8.05
CA ILE A 5 19.18 -4.90 8.34
C ILE A 5 20.48 -5.53 7.82
N LEU A 6 20.82 -5.28 6.55
CA LEU A 6 22.00 -5.88 5.91
C LEU A 6 23.32 -5.47 6.58
N THR A 7 23.39 -4.25 7.10
CA THR A 7 24.61 -3.68 7.72
C THR A 7 24.60 -3.75 9.25
N ASP A 8 23.60 -4.41 9.86
CA ASP A 8 23.37 -4.46 11.32
C ASP A 8 23.38 -3.07 11.98
N ARG A 9 22.79 -2.09 11.27
CA ARG A 9 22.65 -0.70 11.70
C ARG A 9 21.21 -0.42 12.16
N ARG A 10 20.99 -0.63 13.47
CA ARG A 10 19.67 -0.41 14.09
C ARG A 10 19.19 1.04 14.00
N ASP A 11 20.09 1.99 14.02
CA ASP A 11 19.78 3.41 13.83
C ASP A 11 19.18 3.69 12.44
N ILE A 12 19.77 3.16 11.36
CA ILE A 12 19.25 3.27 9.98
C ILE A 12 17.91 2.56 9.84
N TYR A 13 17.77 1.40 10.48
CA TYR A 13 16.49 0.68 10.49
C TYR A 13 15.40 1.52 11.17
N ASN A 14 15.67 2.04 12.38
CA ASN A 14 14.71 2.82 13.16
C ASN A 14 14.32 4.14 12.46
N GLU A 15 15.24 4.80 11.76
CA GLU A 15 14.94 5.96 10.92
C GLU A 15 13.90 5.60 9.86
N ALA A 16 14.08 4.49 9.15
CA ALA A 16 13.14 4.02 8.13
C ALA A 16 11.78 3.61 8.72
N VAL A 17 11.77 3.00 9.92
CA VAL A 17 10.53 2.70 10.68
C VAL A 17 9.77 3.97 11.01
N THR A 18 10.46 4.96 11.58
CA THR A 18 9.87 6.26 11.91
C THR A 18 9.30 6.94 10.66
N HIS A 19 10.06 6.95 9.56
CA HIS A 19 9.59 7.53 8.31
C HIS A 19 8.34 6.81 7.77
N PHE A 20 8.31 5.48 7.82
CA PHE A 20 7.17 4.69 7.36
C PHE A 20 5.89 4.98 8.16
N GLN A 21 6.01 5.24 9.46
CA GLN A 21 4.87 5.51 10.33
C GLN A 21 4.42 6.98 10.32
N VAL A 22 5.35 7.93 10.36
CA VAL A 22 5.05 9.35 10.61
C VAL A 22 5.77 10.32 9.68
N GLY A 23 6.52 9.83 8.68
CA GLY A 23 7.23 10.68 7.73
C GLY A 23 6.31 11.62 6.95
N GLU A 24 6.88 12.65 6.33
CA GLU A 24 6.10 13.68 5.65
C GLU A 24 5.89 13.43 4.16
N THR A 25 6.47 12.36 3.62
CA THR A 25 6.38 12.02 2.20
C THR A 25 5.42 10.86 1.92
N ASN A 26 5.26 10.53 0.65
CA ASN A 26 4.44 9.40 0.20
C ASN A 26 5.01 8.02 0.58
N GLY A 27 6.19 7.96 1.18
CA GLY A 27 6.73 6.75 1.83
C GLY A 27 6.10 6.41 3.16
N ARG A 28 5.34 7.34 3.76
CA ARG A 28 4.52 7.05 4.94
C ARG A 28 3.31 6.22 4.57
N ILE A 29 3.05 5.14 5.31
CA ILE A 29 1.96 4.20 5.01
C ILE A 29 0.59 4.90 4.89
N THR A 30 0.28 5.86 5.76
CA THR A 30 -1.00 6.59 5.74
C THR A 30 -1.07 7.72 4.69
N ARG A 31 -0.03 7.88 3.89
CA ARG A 31 -0.04 8.72 2.69
C ARG A 31 -0.03 7.87 1.42
N ALA A 32 0.62 6.73 1.45
CA ALA A 32 0.53 5.73 0.39
C ALA A 32 -0.88 5.11 0.31
N ILE A 33 -1.48 4.83 1.48
CA ILE A 33 -2.88 4.42 1.64
C ILE A 33 -3.58 5.58 2.34
N TYR A 34 -4.19 6.46 1.58
CA TYR A 34 -4.57 7.76 2.11
C TYR A 34 -6.05 7.88 2.51
N TYR A 35 -6.90 6.92 2.11
CA TYR A 35 -8.32 6.97 2.45
C TYR A 35 -8.91 5.58 2.70
N GLU A 36 -9.55 5.41 3.86
CA GLU A 36 -10.34 4.22 4.21
C GLU A 36 -11.81 4.52 3.94
N PHE A 37 -12.50 3.63 3.22
CA PHE A 37 -13.94 3.79 2.94
C PHE A 37 -14.76 3.29 4.13
N PRO A 38 -15.49 4.17 4.84
CA PRO A 38 -16.25 3.78 6.02
C PRO A 38 -17.27 2.67 5.71
N GLY A 39 -17.39 1.69 6.60
CA GLY A 39 -18.32 0.57 6.46
C GLY A 39 -17.93 -0.47 5.40
N THR A 40 -16.71 -0.41 4.89
CA THR A 40 -16.17 -1.38 3.92
C THR A 40 -14.81 -1.92 4.38
N ASN A 41 -14.35 -2.99 3.71
CA ASN A 41 -12.99 -3.50 3.86
C ASN A 41 -12.04 -2.91 2.79
N PHE A 42 -12.25 -1.67 2.35
CA PHE A 42 -11.47 -1.05 1.29
C PHE A 42 -10.72 0.18 1.78
N ALA A 43 -9.48 0.33 1.29
CA ALA A 43 -8.70 1.54 1.45
C ALA A 43 -8.00 1.90 0.13
N GLN A 44 -8.07 3.17 -0.24
CA GLN A 44 -7.58 3.68 -1.51
C GLN A 44 -6.09 4.05 -1.43
N LEU A 45 -5.32 3.54 -2.39
CA LEU A 45 -3.92 3.88 -2.61
C LEU A 45 -3.79 5.17 -3.42
N GLN A 46 -2.74 5.95 -3.18
CA GLN A 46 -2.50 7.21 -3.89
C GLN A 46 -2.25 7.03 -5.41
N GLU A 47 -1.89 5.84 -5.85
CA GLU A 47 -1.67 5.54 -7.27
C GLU A 47 -2.95 5.10 -7.99
N SER A 48 -4.06 4.86 -7.26
CA SER A 48 -5.30 4.29 -7.80
C SER A 48 -5.92 5.10 -8.95
N GLY A 49 -5.79 6.41 -8.92
CA GLY A 49 -6.29 7.29 -9.98
C GLY A 49 -5.30 7.49 -11.13
N ARG A 50 -4.02 7.14 -10.93
CA ARG A 50 -3.00 7.27 -11.96
C ARG A 50 -3.06 6.10 -12.95
N ASP A 51 -2.78 4.90 -12.49
CA ASP A 51 -2.89 3.66 -13.24
C ASP A 51 -2.72 2.43 -12.32
N GLN A 52 -3.12 1.26 -12.81
CA GLN A 52 -3.08 0.04 -12.03
C GLN A 52 -1.71 -0.63 -11.97
N GLY A 53 -0.83 -0.34 -12.93
CA GLY A 53 0.56 -0.80 -12.89
C GLY A 53 1.28 -0.22 -11.66
N HIS A 54 1.11 1.08 -11.39
CA HIS A 54 1.68 1.75 -10.22
C HIS A 54 0.93 1.40 -8.93
N THR A 55 -0.40 1.23 -8.98
CA THR A 55 -1.19 0.75 -7.83
C THR A 55 -0.67 -0.61 -7.34
N LEU A 56 -0.53 -1.58 -8.24
CA LEU A 56 0.00 -2.91 -7.91
C LEU A 56 1.47 -2.86 -7.46
N MET A 57 2.28 -1.98 -8.05
CA MET A 57 3.66 -1.77 -7.59
C MET A 57 3.69 -1.23 -6.16
N CYS A 58 2.80 -0.30 -5.82
CA CYS A 58 2.69 0.24 -4.46
C CYS A 58 2.34 -0.87 -3.45
N VAL A 59 1.40 -1.76 -3.77
CA VAL A 59 1.08 -2.94 -2.96
C VAL A 59 2.32 -3.81 -2.74
N GLY A 60 3.07 -4.11 -3.80
CA GLY A 60 4.29 -4.92 -3.71
C GLY A 60 5.37 -4.30 -2.81
N LEU A 61 5.57 -2.98 -2.93
CA LEU A 61 6.55 -2.24 -2.11
C LEU A 61 6.12 -2.20 -0.63
N LEU A 62 4.86 -1.91 -0.35
CA LEU A 62 4.31 -1.93 1.01
C LEU A 62 4.41 -3.32 1.63
N GLY A 63 4.05 -4.37 0.89
CA GLY A 63 4.19 -5.76 1.33
C GLY A 63 5.63 -6.12 1.68
N THR A 64 6.59 -5.70 0.85
CA THR A 64 8.02 -5.90 1.11
C THR A 64 8.47 -5.19 2.40
N ILE A 65 8.04 -3.95 2.61
CA ILE A 65 8.35 -3.18 3.84
C ILE A 65 7.76 -3.89 5.07
N CYS A 66 6.47 -4.27 5.01
CA CYS A 66 5.81 -4.98 6.10
C CYS A 66 6.52 -6.30 6.42
N GLN A 67 6.94 -7.07 5.42
CA GLN A 67 7.65 -8.34 5.61
C GLN A 67 9.04 -8.13 6.20
N LEU A 68 9.80 -7.16 5.73
CA LEU A 68 11.12 -6.83 6.30
C LEU A 68 11.01 -6.44 7.77
N ALA A 69 10.02 -5.63 8.11
CA ALA A 69 9.76 -5.21 9.49
C ALA A 69 9.32 -6.41 10.35
N TYR A 70 8.41 -7.25 9.84
CA TYR A 70 7.93 -8.44 10.55
C TYR A 70 9.07 -9.41 10.91
N CYS A 71 10.04 -9.58 10.01
CA CYS A 71 11.24 -10.38 10.28
C CYS A 71 12.15 -9.76 11.36
N GLN A 72 11.97 -8.49 11.70
CA GLN A 72 12.68 -7.78 12.78
C GLN A 72 11.85 -7.66 14.07
N GLY A 73 10.63 -8.19 14.09
CA GLY A 73 9.73 -8.16 15.24
C GLY A 73 8.73 -7.00 15.22
N ASP A 74 8.71 -6.16 14.16
CA ASP A 74 7.78 -5.03 14.02
C ASP A 74 6.63 -5.40 13.08
N ASP A 75 5.43 -5.63 13.62
CA ASP A 75 4.25 -6.07 12.84
C ASP A 75 3.52 -4.88 12.19
N PHE A 76 3.99 -4.45 11.03
CA PHE A 76 3.29 -3.43 10.23
C PHE A 76 2.13 -3.95 9.40
N PHE A 77 1.97 -5.24 9.27
CA PHE A 77 0.73 -5.80 8.72
C PHE A 77 -0.48 -5.47 9.60
N ALA A 78 -0.31 -5.46 10.94
CA ALA A 78 -1.36 -5.08 11.88
C ALA A 78 -1.58 -3.57 12.01
N TYR A 79 -0.73 -2.74 11.39
CA TYR A 79 -0.76 -1.30 11.58
C TYR A 79 -2.13 -0.70 11.23
N LYS A 80 -2.69 0.14 12.13
CA LYS A 80 -3.99 0.81 11.97
C LYS A 80 -5.10 -0.16 11.51
N ASP A 81 -5.34 -1.18 12.31
CA ASP A 81 -6.40 -2.15 12.05
C ASP A 81 -6.29 -2.76 10.64
N ASN A 82 -5.10 -3.29 10.36
CA ASN A 82 -4.79 -3.94 9.09
C ASN A 82 -5.02 -3.05 7.85
N LEU A 83 -4.65 -1.78 7.93
CA LEU A 83 -4.82 -0.81 6.85
C LEU A 83 -4.27 -1.32 5.50
N PHE A 84 -3.16 -2.05 5.53
CA PHE A 84 -2.57 -2.63 4.32
C PHE A 84 -3.43 -3.74 3.71
N LEU A 85 -4.12 -4.57 4.52
CA LEU A 85 -5.08 -5.55 4.02
C LEU A 85 -6.20 -4.85 3.24
N LYS A 86 -6.80 -3.80 3.80
CA LYS A 86 -7.87 -3.03 3.15
C LYS A 86 -7.44 -2.45 1.79
N ALA A 87 -6.18 -2.05 1.68
CA ALA A 87 -5.63 -1.58 0.40
C ALA A 87 -5.39 -2.72 -0.60
N CYS A 88 -4.96 -3.89 -0.14
CA CYS A 88 -4.84 -5.09 -0.96
C CYS A 88 -6.20 -5.55 -1.49
N GLU A 89 -7.24 -5.59 -0.63
CA GLU A 89 -8.62 -5.92 -1.01
C GLU A 89 -9.16 -4.97 -2.09
N TYR A 90 -8.93 -3.66 -1.91
CA TYR A 90 -9.34 -2.66 -2.89
C TYR A 90 -8.65 -2.86 -4.26
N ALA A 91 -7.33 -3.05 -4.24
CA ALA A 91 -6.57 -3.28 -5.46
C ALA A 91 -6.95 -4.60 -6.15
N SER A 92 -7.19 -5.67 -5.38
CA SER A 92 -7.62 -6.97 -5.90
C SER A 92 -9.01 -6.91 -6.49
N ALA A 93 -9.96 -6.28 -5.80
CA ALA A 93 -11.33 -6.12 -6.30
C ALA A 93 -11.37 -5.44 -7.67
N TYR A 94 -10.53 -4.42 -7.88
CA TYR A 94 -10.48 -3.71 -9.16
C TYR A 94 -9.71 -4.48 -10.24
N ASN A 95 -8.56 -5.07 -9.91
CA ASN A 95 -7.66 -5.65 -10.89
C ASN A 95 -7.94 -7.11 -11.21
N TYR A 96 -8.35 -7.92 -10.22
CA TYR A 96 -8.51 -9.36 -10.40
C TYR A 96 -9.97 -9.78 -10.42
N ALA A 97 -10.79 -9.28 -9.52
CA ALA A 97 -12.24 -9.51 -9.58
C ALA A 97 -12.97 -8.61 -10.58
N MET A 98 -12.25 -7.69 -11.26
CA MET A 98 -12.75 -6.83 -12.34
C MET A 98 -13.97 -5.99 -11.95
N LYS A 99 -14.15 -5.68 -10.65
CA LYS A 99 -15.23 -4.80 -10.17
C LYS A 99 -15.01 -3.37 -10.67
N SER A 100 -16.03 -2.73 -11.21
CA SER A 100 -15.99 -1.36 -11.73
C SER A 100 -16.80 -0.36 -10.90
N ASP A 101 -17.60 -0.84 -9.96
CA ASP A 101 -18.47 -0.05 -9.07
C ASP A 101 -17.84 0.23 -7.70
N LEU A 102 -16.51 0.21 -7.62
CA LEU A 102 -15.78 0.49 -6.37
C LEU A 102 -15.87 1.98 -6.03
N PRO A 103 -16.01 2.33 -4.75
CA PRO A 103 -15.98 3.71 -4.31
C PRO A 103 -14.63 4.36 -4.64
N PHE A 104 -14.64 5.65 -4.98
CA PHE A 104 -13.43 6.41 -5.25
C PHE A 104 -13.49 7.78 -4.57
N MET A 105 -12.44 8.11 -3.83
CA MET A 105 -12.27 9.43 -3.23
C MET A 105 -11.36 10.27 -4.12
N THR A 106 -11.85 11.40 -4.60
CA THR A 106 -11.05 12.39 -5.34
C THR A 106 -9.90 12.90 -4.48
N TYR A 107 -8.71 12.97 -5.05
CA TYR A 107 -7.51 13.42 -4.33
C TYR A 107 -6.52 14.15 -5.24
N VAL A 108 -5.57 14.82 -4.62
CA VAL A 108 -4.45 15.46 -5.33
C VAL A 108 -3.26 14.51 -5.30
N TRP A 109 -2.98 13.88 -6.43
CA TRP A 109 -1.83 13.00 -6.60
C TRP A 109 -0.53 13.81 -6.52
N GLN A 110 0.50 13.26 -5.91
CA GLN A 110 1.81 13.88 -5.67
C GLN A 110 1.81 15.16 -4.82
N GLN A 111 0.74 15.43 -4.09
CA GLN A 111 0.68 16.58 -3.19
C GLN A 111 1.87 16.69 -2.23
N ASN A 112 2.40 15.54 -1.79
CA ASN A 112 3.50 15.45 -0.83
C ASN A 112 4.83 15.04 -1.49
N ASN A 113 4.95 15.22 -2.80
CA ASN A 113 6.19 14.90 -3.50
C ASN A 113 7.24 15.99 -3.25
N GLN A 114 8.39 15.57 -2.69
CA GLN A 114 9.54 16.47 -2.46
C GLN A 114 10.47 16.60 -3.68
N TRP A 115 10.25 15.80 -4.72
CA TRP A 115 11.05 15.86 -5.95
C TRP A 115 10.52 17.00 -6.83
N GLY A 116 11.34 18.01 -7.04
CA GLY A 116 10.97 19.15 -7.88
C GLY A 116 10.57 18.74 -9.30
N GLY A 117 9.71 19.52 -9.92
CA GLY A 117 9.41 19.44 -11.35
C GLY A 117 8.18 18.62 -11.74
N ILE A 118 7.46 17.98 -10.80
CA ILE A 118 6.20 17.31 -11.11
C ILE A 118 5.08 18.07 -10.40
N SER A 119 4.16 18.64 -11.19
CA SER A 119 3.00 19.36 -10.65
C SER A 119 1.99 18.39 -10.07
N PRO A 120 1.32 18.75 -8.95
CA PRO A 120 0.20 17.98 -8.42
C PRO A 120 -0.94 17.85 -9.45
N VAL A 121 -1.53 16.67 -9.54
CA VAL A 121 -2.65 16.37 -10.45
C VAL A 121 -3.84 15.88 -9.64
N THR A 122 -5.03 16.46 -9.89
CA THR A 122 -6.26 15.96 -9.30
C THR A 122 -6.69 14.68 -9.99
N GLN A 123 -6.85 13.61 -9.21
CA GLN A 123 -7.39 12.34 -9.65
C GLN A 123 -8.84 12.23 -9.16
N SER A 124 -9.78 12.12 -10.07
CA SER A 124 -11.22 12.09 -9.77
C SER A 124 -11.89 10.76 -10.09
N VAL A 125 -11.17 9.86 -10.76
CA VAL A 125 -11.64 8.54 -11.14
C VAL A 125 -10.51 7.51 -11.04
N MET A 126 -10.88 6.24 -10.95
CA MET A 126 -9.93 5.14 -11.01
C MET A 126 -9.20 5.12 -12.35
N GLY A 127 -7.86 5.04 -12.32
CA GLY A 127 -7.04 4.91 -13.52
C GLY A 127 -7.10 3.48 -14.08
N GLU A 128 -7.37 3.33 -15.37
CA GLU A 128 -7.54 2.00 -16.00
C GLU A 128 -6.25 1.42 -16.60
N GLY A 129 -5.23 2.24 -16.78
CA GLY A 129 -3.98 1.79 -17.37
C GLY A 129 -3.36 0.60 -16.63
N GLY A 130 -3.11 -0.50 -17.33
CA GLY A 130 -2.55 -1.73 -16.74
C GLY A 130 -3.52 -2.56 -15.88
N ARG A 131 -4.82 -2.27 -15.91
CA ARG A 131 -5.84 -3.04 -15.19
C ARG A 131 -5.84 -4.50 -15.64
N GLY A 132 -5.98 -5.42 -14.68
CA GLY A 132 -5.94 -6.87 -14.94
C GLY A 132 -4.52 -7.43 -15.14
N GLY A 133 -3.49 -6.60 -15.03
CA GLY A 133 -2.10 -7.06 -15.08
C GLY A 133 -1.77 -7.97 -13.90
N THR A 134 -1.23 -9.14 -14.18
CA THR A 134 -0.87 -10.12 -13.14
C THR A 134 0.52 -9.85 -12.60
N ARG A 135 0.64 -9.76 -11.27
CA ARG A 135 1.92 -9.68 -10.54
C ARG A 135 1.84 -10.57 -9.30
N PRO A 136 2.88 -11.32 -8.95
CA PRO A 136 2.87 -12.23 -7.79
C PRO A 136 3.03 -11.47 -6.45
N ILE A 137 2.41 -10.31 -6.32
CA ILE A 137 2.55 -9.41 -5.15
C ILE A 137 1.53 -9.71 -4.05
N MET A 138 0.40 -10.33 -4.40
CA MET A 138 -0.66 -10.65 -3.43
C MET A 138 -0.35 -11.90 -2.61
N ALA A 139 0.55 -12.77 -3.05
CA ALA A 139 0.90 -14.00 -2.33
C ALA A 139 1.44 -13.71 -0.91
N LEU A 140 2.24 -12.66 -0.76
CA LEU A 140 2.82 -12.27 0.52
C LEU A 140 1.77 -11.78 1.52
N PRO A 141 0.95 -10.74 1.22
CA PRO A 141 -0.11 -10.31 2.14
C PRO A 141 -1.17 -11.41 2.35
N TYR A 142 -1.54 -12.16 1.33
CA TYR A 142 -2.47 -13.29 1.49
C TYR A 142 -1.95 -14.29 2.52
N TYR A 143 -0.70 -14.76 2.37
CA TYR A 143 -0.11 -15.70 3.31
C TYR A 143 -0.10 -15.13 4.74
N HIS A 144 0.34 -13.88 4.90
CA HIS A 144 0.40 -13.25 6.21
C HIS A 144 -0.97 -13.13 6.86
N TYR A 145 -1.95 -12.54 6.18
CA TYR A 145 -3.27 -12.30 6.77
C TYR A 145 -4.09 -13.58 6.93
N SER A 146 -4.10 -14.45 5.92
CA SER A 146 -4.91 -15.67 5.94
C SER A 146 -4.27 -16.79 6.76
N LYS A 147 -2.95 -17.01 6.68
CA LYS A 147 -2.29 -18.16 7.31
C LYS A 147 -1.64 -17.85 8.66
N ILE A 148 -1.10 -16.65 8.84
CA ILE A 148 -0.45 -16.27 10.11
C ILE A 148 -1.48 -15.62 11.04
N LYS A 149 -2.28 -14.67 10.55
CA LYS A 149 -3.27 -13.95 11.37
C LYS A 149 -4.66 -14.58 11.40
N ASN A 150 -4.93 -15.56 10.55
CA ASN A 150 -6.23 -16.23 10.41
C ASN A 150 -7.39 -15.22 10.18
N LEU A 151 -7.11 -14.20 9.37
CA LEU A 151 -8.11 -13.24 8.91
C LEU A 151 -8.68 -13.67 7.56
N ASP A 152 -9.91 -13.25 7.28
CA ASP A 152 -10.48 -13.35 5.94
C ASP A 152 -9.76 -12.36 5.02
N ALA A 153 -9.16 -12.89 3.95
CA ALA A 153 -8.39 -12.14 2.99
C ALA A 153 -8.72 -12.65 1.58
N ASP A 154 -9.67 -12.00 0.92
CA ASP A 154 -10.12 -12.35 -0.45
C ASP A 154 -9.27 -11.58 -1.48
N LEU A 155 -7.98 -11.92 -1.53
CA LEU A 155 -6.97 -11.23 -2.37
C LEU A 155 -6.79 -11.88 -3.75
N THR A 156 -7.80 -12.53 -4.27
CA THR A 156 -7.72 -13.26 -5.55
C THR A 156 -8.08 -12.40 -6.76
#